data_3278fbc4c89abeafa372dc935da87baa
#
_entry.id   3278fbc4c89abeafa372dc935da87baa
#
_cell.length_a   1.000
_cell.length_b   1.000
_cell.length_c   1.000
_cell.angle_alpha   90.00
_cell.angle_beta   90.00
_cell.angle_gamma   90.00
#
_symmetry.space_group_name_H-M   'P 1'
#
loop_
_entity.id
_entity.type
_entity.pdbx_description
1 polymer ?
#
loop_
_entity_poly.entity_id
_entity_poly.type
_entity_poly.pdbx_seq_one_letter_code
_entity_poly.pdbx_strand_id
1 'polypeptide(L)'
;MLITVVGPDGTGKTTLAKKLALVNNNLEYVYFGNNIDSRKYKYFSSFLNSQKSGKWNTFLKYIFIFINDFHYFNLSQKKHLITDRCPIDKYVGSIVYKDKIRNLIHKFSLKLYPNPDFIILLEGNPEIIYLRKKEISSDVISKYIFLYKNYIKSNSIKSLTIDTVKYSIEETYDFAHLKINELLKER
;
A
#
# COMPACT_ATOMS: atom_id res chain seq x y z
N MET A 1 8.33 9.51 9.84
CA MET A 1 8.49 9.25 8.39
C MET A 1 7.59 8.09 8.00
N LEU A 2 6.90 8.24 6.89
CA LEU A 2 6.02 7.22 6.32
C LEU A 2 6.62 6.69 5.02
N ILE A 3 7.11 5.46 5.05
CA ILE A 3 7.60 4.73 3.86
C ILE A 3 6.51 3.75 3.45
N THR A 4 6.19 3.68 2.17
CA THR A 4 5.13 2.81 1.68
C THR A 4 5.63 1.89 0.58
N VAL A 5 5.35 0.59 0.70
CA VAL A 5 5.61 -0.39 -0.35
C VAL A 5 4.33 -0.62 -1.15
N VAL A 6 4.37 -0.29 -2.44
CA VAL A 6 3.24 -0.45 -3.37
C VAL A 6 3.62 -1.32 -4.55
N GLY A 7 2.64 -1.80 -5.29
CA GLY A 7 2.81 -2.63 -6.48
C GLY A 7 1.65 -3.61 -6.65
N PRO A 8 1.52 -4.30 -7.77
CA PRO A 8 0.48 -5.30 -7.98
C PRO A 8 0.65 -6.52 -7.06
N ASP A 9 -0.40 -7.31 -6.90
CA ASP A 9 -0.33 -8.54 -6.13
C ASP A 9 0.62 -9.55 -6.81
N GLY A 10 1.42 -10.26 -6.00
CA GLY A 10 2.47 -11.17 -6.50
C GLY A 10 3.88 -10.56 -6.59
N THR A 11 4.06 -9.24 -6.34
CA THR A 11 5.38 -8.59 -6.38
C THR A 11 6.18 -8.69 -5.08
N GLY A 12 5.66 -9.28 -4.00
CA GLY A 12 6.40 -9.48 -2.75
C GLY A 12 6.35 -8.32 -1.75
N LYS A 13 5.41 -7.37 -1.88
CA LYS A 13 5.27 -6.21 -0.98
C LYS A 13 5.33 -6.55 0.50
N THR A 14 4.48 -7.47 0.93
CA THR A 14 4.38 -7.88 2.34
C THR A 14 5.67 -8.47 2.86
N THR A 15 6.33 -9.31 2.05
CA THR A 15 7.61 -9.93 2.39
C THR A 15 8.69 -8.88 2.58
N LEU A 16 8.81 -7.96 1.62
CA LEU A 16 9.79 -6.87 1.68
C LEU A 16 9.54 -5.95 2.88
N ALA A 17 8.31 -5.46 3.06
CA ALA A 17 7.99 -4.52 4.13
C ALA A 17 8.24 -5.13 5.52
N LYS A 18 7.87 -6.40 5.74
CA LYS A 18 8.13 -7.10 7.00
C LYS A 18 9.63 -7.32 7.23
N LYS A 19 10.38 -7.75 6.21
CA LYS A 19 11.83 -7.99 6.32
C LYS A 19 12.57 -6.68 6.66
N LEU A 20 12.21 -5.57 6.03
CA LEU A 20 12.79 -4.25 6.32
C LEU A 20 12.50 -3.77 7.74
N ALA A 21 11.28 -3.99 8.24
CA ALA A 21 10.92 -3.65 9.61
C ALA A 21 11.62 -4.52 10.65
N LEU A 22 11.83 -5.82 10.37
CA LEU A 22 12.52 -6.74 11.28
C LEU A 22 13.99 -6.40 11.48
N VAL A 23 14.66 -5.94 10.42
CA VAL A 23 16.11 -5.65 10.47
C VAL A 23 16.37 -4.21 10.97
N ASN A 24 15.40 -3.32 10.82
CA ASN A 24 15.55 -1.93 11.21
C ASN A 24 14.66 -1.60 12.43
N ASN A 25 15.25 -1.61 13.63
CA ASN A 25 14.55 -1.36 14.89
C ASN A 25 13.81 0.00 14.95
N ASN A 26 14.16 0.92 14.07
CA ASN A 26 13.52 2.25 13.99
C ASN A 26 12.27 2.25 13.12
N LEU A 27 11.94 1.15 12.42
CA LEU A 27 10.79 1.04 11.54
C LEU A 27 9.72 0.12 12.12
N GLU A 28 8.51 0.63 12.28
CA GLU A 28 7.34 -0.17 12.66
C GLU A 28 6.55 -0.58 11.41
N TYR A 29 6.30 -1.90 11.26
CA TYR A 29 5.50 -2.43 10.15
C TYR A 29 4.01 -2.22 10.38
N VAL A 30 3.31 -1.72 9.35
CA VAL A 30 1.86 -1.56 9.35
C VAL A 30 1.26 -2.07 8.03
N TYR A 31 0.19 -2.84 8.13
CA TYR A 31 -0.58 -3.29 6.97
C TYR A 31 -1.80 -2.40 6.75
N PHE A 32 -1.88 -1.76 5.55
CA PHE A 32 -2.99 -0.88 5.14
C PHE A 32 -4.01 -1.56 4.22
N GLY A 33 -3.97 -2.88 4.09
CA GLY A 33 -4.92 -3.62 3.26
C GLY A 33 -6.34 -3.65 3.84
N ASN A 34 -7.26 -4.24 3.07
CA ASN A 34 -8.67 -4.32 3.45
C ASN A 34 -8.97 -5.33 4.57
N ASN A 35 -8.02 -6.20 4.92
CA ASN A 35 -8.16 -7.09 6.06
C ASN A 35 -7.88 -6.29 7.33
N ILE A 36 -8.95 -5.89 7.99
CA ILE A 36 -8.90 -5.24 9.31
C ILE A 36 -8.60 -6.35 10.34
N ASP A 37 -7.41 -6.93 10.25
CA ASP A 37 -6.94 -7.96 11.19
C ASP A 37 -6.11 -7.33 12.31
N SER A 38 -6.53 -6.15 12.77
CA SER A 38 -5.99 -5.60 13.99
C SER A 38 -6.87 -6.04 15.16
N ARG A 39 -6.27 -6.61 16.20
CA ARG A 39 -6.98 -7.04 17.43
C ARG A 39 -7.87 -5.94 18.04
N LYS A 40 -7.57 -4.67 17.80
CA LYS A 40 -8.37 -3.50 18.21
C LYS A 40 -9.74 -3.43 17.53
N TYR A 41 -9.88 -3.97 16.31
CA TYR A 41 -11.10 -3.83 15.50
C TYR A 41 -11.80 -5.17 15.22
N LYS A 42 -11.37 -6.27 15.86
CA LYS A 42 -11.93 -7.61 15.66
C LYS A 42 -13.45 -7.66 15.84
N TYR A 43 -13.96 -7.00 16.86
CA TYR A 43 -15.42 -6.94 17.12
C TYR A 43 -16.16 -6.15 16.05
N PHE A 44 -15.55 -5.09 15.51
CA PHE A 44 -16.18 -4.26 14.51
C PHE A 44 -16.10 -4.90 13.12
N SER A 45 -15.01 -5.58 12.79
CA SER A 45 -14.89 -6.35 11.55
C SER A 45 -15.90 -7.52 11.54
N SER A 46 -16.10 -8.20 12.67
CA SER A 46 -17.12 -9.24 12.76
C SER A 46 -18.54 -8.67 12.65
N PHE A 47 -18.80 -7.50 13.22
CA PHE A 47 -20.07 -6.78 13.07
C PHE A 47 -20.33 -6.38 11.62
N LEU A 48 -19.34 -5.82 10.93
CA LEU A 48 -19.46 -5.44 9.50
C LEU A 48 -19.59 -6.66 8.58
N ASN A 49 -18.94 -7.78 8.93
CA ASN A 49 -19.03 -9.03 8.16
C ASN A 49 -20.31 -9.82 8.44
N SER A 50 -20.93 -9.65 9.61
CA SER A 50 -22.18 -10.32 10.00
C SER A 50 -23.44 -9.68 9.42
N GLN A 51 -23.35 -8.44 8.96
CA GLN A 51 -24.47 -7.72 8.38
C GLN A 51 -24.59 -7.97 6.88
N LYS A 52 -25.80 -8.36 6.42
CA LYS A 52 -26.13 -8.46 4.98
C LYS A 52 -25.76 -7.17 4.27
N SER A 53 -25.18 -7.27 3.07
CA SER A 53 -24.69 -6.17 2.23
C SER A 53 -25.75 -5.10 1.99
N GLY A 54 -25.73 -4.04 2.78
CA GLY A 54 -26.57 -2.86 2.61
C GLY A 54 -25.71 -1.61 2.36
N LYS A 55 -26.27 -0.60 1.68
CA LYS A 55 -25.57 0.67 1.40
C LYS A 55 -25.00 1.33 2.66
N TRP A 56 -25.69 1.23 3.80
CA TRP A 56 -25.25 1.75 5.10
C TRP A 56 -24.00 1.03 5.64
N ASN A 57 -23.93 -0.28 5.50
CA ASN A 57 -22.76 -1.04 5.96
C ASN A 57 -21.54 -0.73 5.10
N THR A 58 -21.73 -0.52 3.82
CA THR A 58 -20.66 -0.07 2.92
C THR A 58 -20.15 1.31 3.34
N PHE A 59 -21.03 2.25 3.65
CA PHE A 59 -20.69 3.60 4.11
C PHE A 59 -19.93 3.57 5.45
N LEU A 60 -20.43 2.83 6.44
CA LEU A 60 -19.75 2.65 7.72
C LEU A 60 -18.37 2.02 7.56
N LYS A 61 -18.23 1.02 6.68
CA LYS A 61 -16.92 0.42 6.34
C LYS A 61 -15.93 1.47 5.82
N TYR A 62 -16.36 2.39 4.95
CA TYR A 62 -15.49 3.44 4.44
C TYR A 62 -15.10 4.46 5.50
N ILE A 63 -16.03 4.86 6.38
CA ILE A 63 -15.70 5.73 7.52
C ILE A 63 -14.64 5.06 8.41
N PHE A 64 -14.78 3.77 8.66
CA PHE A 64 -13.85 3.04 9.50
C PHE A 64 -12.46 2.92 8.89
N ILE A 65 -12.41 2.60 7.58
CA ILE A 65 -11.17 2.58 6.82
C ILE A 65 -10.50 3.96 6.89
N PHE A 66 -11.28 5.04 6.75
CA PHE A 66 -10.79 6.40 6.83
C PHE A 66 -10.18 6.72 8.21
N ILE A 67 -10.92 6.42 9.29
CA ILE A 67 -10.43 6.65 10.67
C ILE A 67 -9.15 5.86 10.93
N ASN A 68 -9.10 4.61 10.48
CA ASN A 68 -7.92 3.76 10.64
C ASN A 68 -6.70 4.30 9.88
N ASP A 69 -6.88 4.68 8.63
CA ASP A 69 -5.82 5.25 7.81
C ASP A 69 -5.29 6.55 8.45
N PHE A 70 -6.19 7.41 8.95
CA PHE A 70 -5.84 8.65 9.63
C PHE A 70 -5.09 8.43 10.95
N HIS A 71 -5.47 7.38 11.70
CA HIS A 71 -4.76 6.99 12.92
C HIS A 71 -3.29 6.64 12.62
N TYR A 72 -3.04 5.81 11.59
CA TYR A 72 -1.67 5.46 11.22
C TYR A 72 -0.89 6.62 10.65
N PHE A 73 -1.55 7.53 9.96
CA PHE A 73 -0.90 8.78 9.56
C PHE A 73 -0.42 9.58 10.79
N ASN A 74 -1.28 9.79 11.77
CA ASN A 74 -0.89 10.49 13.01
C ASN A 74 0.24 9.75 13.75
N LEU A 75 0.26 8.42 13.70
CA LEU A 75 1.34 7.62 14.26
C LEU A 75 2.67 7.84 13.52
N SER A 76 2.65 8.02 12.20
CA SER A 76 3.85 8.28 11.40
C SER A 76 4.53 9.62 11.72
N GLN A 77 3.82 10.55 12.34
CA GLN A 77 4.42 11.80 12.83
C GLN A 77 5.28 11.58 14.09
N LYS A 78 5.04 10.51 14.83
CA LYS A 78 5.75 10.17 16.08
C LYS A 78 6.79 9.07 15.90
N LYS A 79 6.62 8.21 14.90
CA LYS A 79 7.45 7.05 14.63
C LYS A 79 7.75 6.94 13.14
N HIS A 80 8.80 6.22 12.79
CA HIS A 80 9.05 5.82 11.41
C HIS A 80 8.23 4.56 11.10
N LEU A 81 7.37 4.63 10.09
CA LEU A 81 6.53 3.51 9.67
C LEU A 81 6.92 3.02 8.28
N ILE A 82 6.92 1.71 8.11
CA ILE A 82 6.92 1.07 6.81
C ILE A 82 5.59 0.36 6.59
N THR A 83 4.90 0.72 5.52
CA THR A 83 3.55 0.20 5.27
C THR A 83 3.52 -0.70 4.03
N ASP A 84 2.81 -1.82 4.16
CA ASP A 84 2.38 -2.62 3.03
C ASP A 84 1.02 -2.11 2.57
N ARG A 85 1.00 -1.48 1.40
CA ARG A 85 -0.12 -0.69 0.85
C ARG A 85 -0.31 0.66 1.55
N CYS A 86 -1.18 1.49 0.96
CA CYS A 86 -1.58 2.80 1.47
C CYS A 86 -2.89 3.25 0.81
N PRO A 87 -3.46 4.40 1.15
CA PRO A 87 -4.65 4.94 0.50
C PRO A 87 -4.54 5.04 -1.04
N ILE A 88 -3.33 5.21 -1.58
CA ILE A 88 -3.07 5.23 -3.04
C ILE A 88 -3.49 3.90 -3.68
N ASP A 89 -3.26 2.76 -3.02
CA ASP A 89 -3.66 1.43 -3.55
C ASP A 89 -5.17 1.33 -3.75
N LYS A 90 -5.95 1.89 -2.82
CA LYS A 90 -7.41 1.91 -2.89
C LYS A 90 -7.88 2.78 -4.06
N TYR A 91 -7.24 3.94 -4.25
CA TYR A 91 -7.52 4.84 -5.36
C TYR A 91 -7.16 4.20 -6.72
N VAL A 92 -5.96 3.66 -6.85
CA VAL A 92 -5.50 2.96 -8.07
C VAL A 92 -6.42 1.78 -8.38
N GLY A 93 -6.75 0.97 -7.37
CA GLY A 93 -7.68 -0.15 -7.52
C GLY A 93 -9.06 0.29 -8.04
N SER A 94 -9.60 1.41 -7.56
CA SER A 94 -10.89 1.93 -8.02
C SER A 94 -10.88 2.34 -9.50
N ILE A 95 -9.75 2.83 -10.01
CA ILE A 95 -9.57 3.15 -11.44
C ILE A 95 -9.46 1.86 -12.26
N VAL A 96 -8.66 0.91 -11.77
CA VAL A 96 -8.47 -0.39 -12.45
C VAL A 96 -9.79 -1.10 -12.67
N TYR A 97 -10.62 -1.17 -11.63
CA TYR A 97 -11.91 -1.85 -11.67
C TYR A 97 -13.07 -0.95 -12.14
N LYS A 98 -12.79 0.27 -12.61
CA LYS A 98 -13.78 1.24 -13.13
C LYS A 98 -14.93 1.55 -12.15
N ASP A 99 -14.68 1.45 -10.85
CA ASP A 99 -15.67 1.78 -9.82
C ASP A 99 -15.71 3.28 -9.57
N LYS A 100 -16.63 3.97 -10.23
CA LYS A 100 -16.75 5.44 -10.19
C LYS A 100 -17.01 5.98 -8.77
N ILE A 101 -17.84 5.28 -7.98
CA ILE A 101 -18.21 5.72 -6.62
C ILE A 101 -16.99 5.59 -5.71
N ARG A 102 -16.32 4.44 -5.71
CA ARG A 102 -15.09 4.24 -4.94
C ARG A 102 -13.99 5.20 -5.38
N ASN A 103 -13.87 5.44 -6.67
CA ASN A 103 -12.88 6.39 -7.20
C ASN A 103 -13.10 7.79 -6.62
N LEU A 104 -14.35 8.30 -6.60
CA LEU A 104 -14.66 9.60 -6.03
C LEU A 104 -14.32 9.66 -4.53
N ILE A 105 -14.72 8.64 -3.76
CA ILE A 105 -14.45 8.55 -2.33
C ILE A 105 -12.94 8.54 -2.06
N HIS A 106 -12.18 7.68 -2.77
CA HIS A 106 -10.73 7.57 -2.55
C HIS A 106 -9.98 8.80 -3.04
N LYS A 107 -10.41 9.43 -4.13
CA LYS A 107 -9.84 10.70 -4.59
C LYS A 107 -10.04 11.82 -3.55
N PHE A 108 -11.20 11.87 -2.90
CA PHE A 108 -11.45 12.80 -1.80
C PHE A 108 -10.58 12.46 -0.58
N SER A 109 -10.53 11.18 -0.20
CA SER A 109 -9.69 10.71 0.90
C SER A 109 -8.21 11.09 0.72
N LEU A 110 -7.65 10.93 -0.50
CA LEU A 110 -6.27 11.29 -0.79
C LEU A 110 -5.96 12.79 -0.60
N LYS A 111 -6.96 13.67 -0.67
CA LYS A 111 -6.76 15.10 -0.36
C LYS A 111 -6.61 15.37 1.13
N LEU A 112 -7.11 14.46 1.96
CA LEU A 112 -7.07 14.56 3.42
C LEU A 112 -5.87 13.83 4.02
N TYR A 113 -5.27 12.89 3.26
CA TYR A 113 -4.06 12.20 3.66
C TYR A 113 -2.85 12.83 2.98
N PRO A 114 -1.81 13.15 3.71
CA PRO A 114 -0.56 13.55 3.08
C PRO A 114 0.04 12.37 2.32
N ASN A 115 0.78 12.71 1.29
CA ASN A 115 1.56 11.72 0.57
C ASN A 115 2.58 11.07 1.52
N PRO A 116 2.93 9.79 1.30
CA PRO A 116 4.05 9.18 2.00
C PRO A 116 5.35 9.96 1.72
N ASP A 117 6.25 9.98 2.69
CA ASP A 117 7.57 10.61 2.52
C ASP A 117 8.40 9.90 1.44
N PHE A 118 8.19 8.58 1.30
CA PHE A 118 8.88 7.76 0.31
C PHE A 118 8.04 6.56 -0.14
N ILE A 119 8.09 6.25 -1.43
CA ILE A 119 7.42 5.08 -2.01
C ILE A 119 8.45 4.11 -2.57
N ILE A 120 8.33 2.83 -2.20
CA ILE A 120 8.99 1.71 -2.88
C ILE A 120 7.95 1.07 -3.80
N LEU A 121 8.12 1.24 -5.10
CA LEU A 121 7.27 0.61 -6.11
C LEU A 121 7.91 -0.69 -6.56
N LEU A 122 7.24 -1.82 -6.28
CA LEU A 122 7.61 -3.13 -6.80
C LEU A 122 6.88 -3.38 -8.11
N GLU A 123 7.65 -3.66 -9.16
CA GLU A 123 7.14 -3.96 -10.50
C GLU A 123 7.86 -5.15 -11.13
N GLY A 124 7.60 -5.40 -12.38
CA GLY A 124 8.25 -6.41 -13.21
C GLY A 124 7.38 -6.82 -14.39
N ASN A 125 7.83 -7.81 -15.14
CA ASN A 125 7.06 -8.35 -16.27
C ASN A 125 5.68 -8.86 -15.78
N PRO A 126 4.57 -8.33 -16.32
CA PRO A 126 3.22 -8.65 -15.84
C PRO A 126 2.84 -10.12 -15.98
N GLU A 127 3.33 -10.81 -17.00
CA GLU A 127 3.06 -12.23 -17.23
C GLU A 127 3.76 -13.09 -16.17
N ILE A 128 5.00 -12.76 -15.83
CA ILE A 128 5.76 -13.46 -14.79
C ILE A 128 5.14 -13.20 -13.40
N ILE A 129 4.72 -11.97 -13.11
CA ILE A 129 4.02 -11.65 -11.87
C ILE A 129 2.70 -12.42 -11.78
N TYR A 130 1.94 -12.50 -12.88
CA TYR A 130 0.71 -13.30 -12.95
C TYR A 130 0.97 -14.77 -12.62
N LEU A 131 2.06 -15.36 -13.13
CA LEU A 131 2.39 -16.77 -12.86
C LEU A 131 2.71 -17.04 -11.38
N ARG A 132 3.21 -16.04 -10.64
CA ARG A 132 3.48 -16.15 -9.19
C ARG A 132 2.21 -16.21 -8.35
N LYS A 133 1.19 -15.47 -8.76
CA LYS A 133 -0.07 -15.37 -8.00
C LYS A 133 -1.23 -15.12 -8.96
N LYS A 134 -1.86 -16.15 -9.45
CA LYS A 134 -2.90 -16.14 -10.49
C LYS A 134 -4.23 -15.49 -10.05
N GLU A 135 -4.17 -14.36 -9.33
CA GLU A 135 -5.37 -13.67 -8.84
C GLU A 135 -5.92 -12.62 -9.81
N ILE A 136 -5.03 -11.95 -10.55
CA ILE A 136 -5.39 -10.87 -11.48
C ILE A 136 -4.64 -11.03 -12.79
N SER A 137 -5.26 -10.73 -13.93
CA SER A 137 -4.62 -10.91 -15.26
C SER A 137 -3.40 -10.00 -15.46
N SER A 138 -2.53 -10.38 -16.40
CA SER A 138 -1.34 -9.58 -16.78
C SER A 138 -1.70 -8.16 -17.24
N ASP A 139 -2.82 -7.98 -17.95
CA ASP A 139 -3.31 -6.66 -18.36
C ASP A 139 -3.66 -5.78 -17.16
N VAL A 140 -4.30 -6.38 -16.15
CA VAL A 140 -4.63 -5.68 -14.90
C VAL A 140 -3.36 -5.31 -14.15
N ILE A 141 -2.37 -6.21 -14.10
CA ILE A 141 -1.06 -5.95 -13.49
C ILE A 141 -0.37 -4.77 -14.19
N SER A 142 -0.32 -4.79 -15.53
CA SER A 142 0.25 -3.69 -16.34
C SER A 142 -0.41 -2.35 -16.03
N LYS A 143 -1.74 -2.36 -15.90
CA LYS A 143 -2.51 -1.16 -15.59
C LYS A 143 -2.23 -0.64 -14.16
N TYR A 144 -2.06 -1.52 -13.18
CA TYR A 144 -1.64 -1.14 -11.83
C TYR A 144 -0.27 -0.44 -11.84
N ILE A 145 0.73 -1.05 -12.49
CA ILE A 145 2.09 -0.49 -12.60
C ILE A 145 2.06 0.90 -13.24
N PHE A 146 1.36 1.04 -14.36
CA PHE A 146 1.21 2.32 -15.07
C PHE A 146 0.57 3.40 -14.18
N LEU A 147 -0.49 3.07 -13.46
CA LEU A 147 -1.19 4.01 -12.59
C LEU A 147 -0.37 4.42 -11.37
N TYR A 148 0.40 3.52 -10.76
CA TYR A 148 1.33 3.86 -9.69
C TYR A 148 2.41 4.82 -10.17
N LYS A 149 3.06 4.53 -11.31
CA LYS A 149 4.08 5.41 -11.90
C LYS A 149 3.53 6.81 -12.17
N ASN A 150 2.34 6.89 -12.77
CA ASN A 150 1.69 8.17 -13.05
C ASN A 150 1.35 8.93 -11.77
N TYR A 151 0.83 8.25 -10.74
CA TYR A 151 0.50 8.89 -9.46
C TYR A 151 1.77 9.44 -8.79
N ILE A 152 2.82 8.66 -8.70
CA ILE A 152 4.12 9.06 -8.12
C ILE A 152 4.66 10.29 -8.86
N LYS A 153 4.70 10.25 -10.19
CA LYS A 153 5.18 11.34 -11.03
C LYS A 153 4.34 12.61 -10.86
N SER A 154 3.01 12.48 -10.94
CA SER A 154 2.09 13.63 -10.88
C SER A 154 2.08 14.33 -9.52
N ASN A 155 2.45 13.63 -8.44
CA ASN A 155 2.52 14.20 -7.10
C ASN A 155 3.97 14.47 -6.64
N SER A 156 4.96 14.31 -7.52
CA SER A 156 6.39 14.54 -7.23
C SER A 156 6.88 13.81 -5.97
N ILE A 157 6.40 12.58 -5.75
CA ILE A 157 6.74 11.79 -4.56
C ILE A 157 8.12 11.14 -4.76
N LYS A 158 9.00 11.26 -3.77
CA LYS A 158 10.29 10.55 -3.75
C LYS A 158 10.03 9.04 -3.78
N SER A 159 10.70 8.32 -4.69
CA SER A 159 10.44 6.88 -4.85
C SER A 159 11.66 6.10 -5.31
N LEU A 160 11.62 4.80 -5.02
CA LEU A 160 12.50 3.77 -5.58
C LEU A 160 11.64 2.75 -6.32
N THR A 161 11.92 2.50 -7.57
CA THR A 161 11.25 1.44 -8.35
C THR A 161 12.18 0.25 -8.50
N ILE A 162 11.70 -0.94 -8.14
CA ILE A 162 12.48 -2.19 -8.19
C ILE A 162 11.74 -3.22 -9.04
N ASP A 163 12.42 -3.77 -10.03
CA ASP A 163 11.91 -4.87 -10.85
C ASP A 163 12.16 -6.21 -10.13
N THR A 164 11.11 -6.76 -9.53
CA THR A 164 11.16 -8.02 -8.76
C THR A 164 11.21 -9.28 -9.63
N VAL A 165 11.17 -9.13 -10.95
CA VAL A 165 11.41 -10.23 -11.90
C VAL A 165 12.88 -10.29 -12.28
N LYS A 166 13.51 -9.12 -12.42
CA LYS A 166 14.93 -8.99 -12.74
C LYS A 166 15.84 -9.30 -11.55
N TYR A 167 15.43 -8.87 -10.35
CA TYR A 167 16.23 -9.00 -9.14
C TYR A 167 15.67 -10.08 -8.20
N SER A 168 16.55 -10.78 -7.52
CA SER A 168 16.20 -11.74 -6.46
C SER A 168 15.55 -11.05 -5.26
N ILE A 169 15.01 -11.84 -4.34
CA ILE A 169 14.42 -11.32 -3.09
C ILE A 169 15.47 -10.59 -2.26
N GLU A 170 16.70 -11.14 -2.22
CA GLU A 170 17.85 -10.60 -1.49
C GLU A 170 18.28 -9.26 -2.10
N GLU A 171 18.51 -9.20 -3.39
CA GLU A 171 18.88 -7.96 -4.09
C GLU A 171 17.80 -6.88 -3.96
N THR A 172 16.52 -7.27 -4.09
CA THR A 172 15.39 -6.35 -3.88
C THR A 172 15.39 -5.77 -2.46
N TYR A 173 15.69 -6.61 -1.46
CA TYR A 173 15.83 -6.17 -0.08
C TYR A 173 17.01 -5.22 0.10
N ASP A 174 18.18 -5.56 -0.45
CA ASP A 174 19.40 -4.76 -0.30
C ASP A 174 19.24 -3.36 -0.90
N PHE A 175 18.66 -3.24 -2.10
CA PHE A 175 18.36 -1.93 -2.70
C PHE A 175 17.42 -1.09 -1.82
N ALA A 176 16.36 -1.71 -1.32
CA ALA A 176 15.40 -1.02 -0.47
C ALA A 176 16.02 -0.63 0.88
N HIS A 177 16.80 -1.54 1.49
CA HIS A 177 17.46 -1.31 2.79
C HIS A 177 18.49 -0.20 2.72
N LEU A 178 19.35 -0.18 1.71
CA LEU A 178 20.33 0.89 1.49
C LEU A 178 19.62 2.24 1.38
N LYS A 179 18.56 2.30 0.56
CA LYS A 179 17.84 3.57 0.36
C LYS A 179 17.13 4.06 1.62
N ILE A 180 16.54 3.15 2.40
CA ILE A 180 15.91 3.51 3.68
C ILE A 180 16.95 4.05 4.67
N ASN A 181 18.12 3.41 4.75
CA ASN A 181 19.18 3.86 5.66
C ASN A 181 19.71 5.27 5.29
N GLU A 182 19.80 5.58 3.99
CA GLU A 182 20.11 6.95 3.54
C GLU A 182 19.06 7.95 4.05
N LEU A 183 17.77 7.64 3.83
CA LEU A 183 16.67 8.52 4.23
C LEU A 183 16.56 8.71 5.75
N LEU A 184 16.94 7.71 6.54
CA LEU A 184 16.94 7.80 8.00
C LEU A 184 18.10 8.63 8.54
N LYS A 185 19.23 8.71 7.80
CA LYS A 185 20.39 9.53 8.16
C LYS A 185 20.22 11.01 7.80
N GLU A 186 19.38 11.32 6.82
CA GLU A 186 19.08 12.69 6.38
C GLU A 186 18.16 13.46 7.33
N ARG A 187 17.63 12.79 8.36
CA ARG A 187 16.69 13.34 9.36
C ARG A 187 17.23 13.27 10.78
#